data_332944cc72300e8a6795ce30905c3028
#
_entry.id   332944cc72300e8a6795ce30905c3028
#
_cell.length_a   1.000
_cell.length_b   1.000
_cell.length_c   1.000
_cell.angle_alpha   90.00
_cell.angle_beta   90.00
_cell.angle_gamma   90.00
#
_symmetry.space_group_name_H-M   'P 1'
#
loop_
_entity.id
_entity.type
_entity.pdbx_description
1 polymer ?
#
loop_
_entity_poly.entity_id
_entity_poly.type
_entity_poly.pdbx_seq_one_letter_code
_entity_poly.pdbx_strand_id
1 'polypeptide(L)'
;GVVHSEIMLPEGTPEEFADREKLWNAVEAAEARKDAQLAREVEFAIPRELTQQQGIELARDFAQSEFVSRGMIADLNVHWDIGADGMAKPHAHVMLTMREVGEDGFGAKVRDWNRTEMVEHWRERWAEHVNQRLAELDIDARIDHRSLAEQGIDLVAQTQVGAPAHRMDREGLEPDRIELHREIARANGDWIIAHPEIALDAITKQQATFTNR
;
A
#
# COMPACT_ATOMS: atom_id res chain seq x y z
N GLY A 1 -7.79 5.34 -12.18
CA GLY A 1 -8.61 6.21 -11.32
C GLY A 1 -9.27 5.45 -10.18
N VAL A 2 -10.01 6.16 -9.32
CA VAL A 2 -10.75 5.57 -8.20
C VAL A 2 -11.85 4.65 -8.73
N VAL A 3 -11.86 3.41 -8.25
CA VAL A 3 -12.85 2.39 -8.65
C VAL A 3 -13.75 1.97 -7.48
N HIS A 4 -13.33 2.28 -6.25
CA HIS A 4 -14.10 2.06 -5.03
C HIS A 4 -13.74 3.11 -3.99
N SER A 5 -14.74 3.59 -3.24
CA SER A 5 -14.57 4.59 -2.19
C SER A 5 -15.66 4.41 -1.13
N GLU A 6 -15.26 4.19 0.12
CA GLU A 6 -16.19 4.03 1.24
C GLU A 6 -15.58 4.50 2.57
N ILE A 7 -16.47 4.84 3.51
CA ILE A 7 -16.10 5.03 4.92
C ILE A 7 -16.50 3.79 5.68
N MET A 8 -15.54 3.17 6.37
CA MET A 8 -15.75 1.99 7.20
C MET A 8 -15.74 2.41 8.67
N LEU A 9 -16.85 2.13 9.37
CA LEU A 9 -17.08 2.58 10.72
C LEU A 9 -16.92 1.42 11.73
N PRO A 10 -16.21 1.64 12.86
CA PRO A 10 -16.30 0.75 14.02
C PRO A 10 -17.73 0.66 14.56
N GLU A 11 -18.05 -0.43 15.23
CA GLU A 11 -19.32 -0.59 15.92
C GLU A 11 -19.52 0.52 16.97
N GLY A 12 -20.74 1.06 17.09
CA GLY A 12 -21.08 2.14 18.03
C GLY A 12 -20.62 3.53 17.58
N THR A 13 -20.17 3.68 16.32
CA THR A 13 -19.84 4.99 15.73
C THR A 13 -21.12 5.68 15.23
N PRO A 14 -21.27 7.03 15.39
CA PRO A 14 -22.38 7.76 14.81
C PRO A 14 -22.51 7.53 13.29
N GLU A 15 -23.70 7.16 12.83
CA GLU A 15 -23.95 6.86 11.41
C GLU A 15 -23.64 8.05 10.48
N GLU A 16 -23.73 9.27 10.99
CA GLU A 16 -23.42 10.48 10.20
C GLU A 16 -21.97 10.52 9.74
N PHE A 17 -21.05 9.78 10.40
CA PHE A 17 -19.64 9.69 9.99
C PHE A 17 -19.43 8.79 8.75
N ALA A 18 -20.46 8.13 8.25
CA ALA A 18 -20.46 7.54 6.90
C ALA A 18 -20.40 8.59 5.78
N ASP A 19 -20.78 9.84 6.07
CA ASP A 19 -20.58 10.98 5.20
C ASP A 19 -19.16 11.54 5.37
N ARG A 20 -18.39 11.53 4.29
CA ARG A 20 -16.97 11.92 4.30
C ARG A 20 -16.75 13.36 4.76
N GLU A 21 -17.58 14.30 4.33
CA GLU A 21 -17.47 15.70 4.71
C GLU A 21 -17.75 15.88 6.20
N LYS A 22 -18.81 15.25 6.72
CA LYS A 22 -19.14 15.30 8.14
C LYS A 22 -18.05 14.66 8.99
N LEU A 23 -17.52 13.51 8.57
CA LEU A 23 -16.43 12.83 9.26
C LEU A 23 -15.22 13.74 9.42
N TRP A 24 -14.69 14.25 8.32
CA TRP A 24 -13.43 15.00 8.37
C TRP A 24 -13.57 16.38 9.01
N ASN A 25 -14.74 17.02 8.89
CA ASN A 25 -15.06 18.24 9.66
C ASN A 25 -15.13 17.96 11.17
N ALA A 26 -15.70 16.82 11.59
CA ALA A 26 -15.74 16.42 12.99
C ALA A 26 -14.33 16.08 13.53
N VAL A 27 -13.49 15.42 12.73
CA VAL A 27 -12.07 15.17 13.08
C VAL A 27 -11.32 16.47 13.30
N GLU A 28 -11.46 17.45 12.40
CA GLU A 28 -10.84 18.76 12.53
C GLU A 28 -11.33 19.50 13.78
N ALA A 29 -12.64 19.50 14.01
CA ALA A 29 -13.25 20.18 15.17
C ALA A 29 -12.82 19.53 16.51
N ALA A 30 -12.49 18.24 16.54
CA ALA A 30 -12.01 17.55 17.73
C ALA A 30 -10.56 17.93 18.12
N GLU A 31 -9.81 18.62 17.26
CA GLU A 31 -8.44 19.00 17.53
C GLU A 31 -8.35 20.47 18.04
N ALA A 32 -7.69 20.63 19.19
CA ALA A 32 -7.51 21.95 19.81
C ALA A 32 -6.37 22.78 19.19
N ARG A 33 -5.42 22.15 18.51
CA ARG A 33 -4.22 22.78 17.95
C ARG A 33 -4.31 22.86 16.43
N LYS A 34 -3.94 23.99 15.84
CA LYS A 34 -3.93 24.21 14.39
C LYS A 34 -2.96 23.30 13.62
N ASP A 35 -1.90 22.84 14.29
CA ASP A 35 -0.85 21.96 13.75
C ASP A 35 -1.04 20.49 14.19
N ALA A 36 -2.22 20.14 14.64
CA ALA A 36 -2.51 18.77 15.04
C ALA A 36 -2.52 17.83 13.82
N GLN A 37 -1.96 16.64 13.99
CA GLN A 37 -2.14 15.57 13.02
C GLN A 37 -3.60 15.09 13.07
N LEU A 38 -4.33 15.26 11.96
CA LEU A 38 -5.75 14.90 11.84
C LEU A 38 -5.95 13.44 11.48
N ALA A 39 -5.11 12.94 10.58
CA ALA A 39 -5.21 11.61 10.03
C ALA A 39 -3.84 10.94 9.86
N ARG A 40 -3.84 9.65 9.63
CA ARG A 40 -2.72 8.88 9.10
C ARG A 40 -3.16 8.25 7.81
N GLU A 41 -2.35 8.39 6.76
CA GLU A 41 -2.54 7.67 5.52
C GLU A 41 -1.70 6.39 5.52
N VAL A 42 -2.31 5.31 5.06
CA VAL A 42 -1.65 4.04 4.73
C VAL A 42 -1.95 3.75 3.27
N GLU A 43 -0.89 3.55 2.48
CA GLU A 43 -0.98 3.16 1.09
C GLU A 43 -0.40 1.76 0.93
N PHE A 44 -1.08 0.89 0.18
CA PHE A 44 -0.58 -0.45 -0.13
C PHE A 44 -0.95 -0.87 -1.55
N ALA A 45 0.00 -1.53 -2.23
CA ALA A 45 -0.20 -2.08 -3.55
C ALA A 45 -1.06 -3.35 -3.49
N ILE A 46 -1.99 -3.48 -4.42
CA ILE A 46 -2.83 -4.67 -4.60
C ILE A 46 -2.20 -5.53 -5.70
N PRO A 47 -2.13 -6.87 -5.57
CA PRO A 47 -1.62 -7.73 -6.62
C PRO A 47 -2.39 -7.57 -7.92
N ARG A 48 -1.67 -7.38 -9.03
CA ARG A 48 -2.26 -7.22 -10.37
C ARG A 48 -2.86 -8.51 -10.93
N GLU A 49 -2.54 -9.63 -10.32
CA GLU A 49 -3.07 -10.97 -10.60
C GLU A 49 -4.54 -11.12 -10.19
N LEU A 50 -5.01 -10.25 -9.31
CA LEU A 50 -6.40 -10.21 -8.89
C LEU A 50 -7.26 -9.44 -9.89
N THR A 51 -8.52 -9.84 -10.00
CA THR A 51 -9.53 -9.00 -10.65
C THR A 51 -9.79 -7.75 -9.80
N GLN A 52 -10.35 -6.71 -10.40
CA GLN A 52 -10.70 -5.48 -9.69
C GLN A 52 -11.59 -5.75 -8.47
N GLN A 53 -12.61 -6.61 -8.61
CA GLN A 53 -13.51 -6.96 -7.53
C GLN A 53 -12.77 -7.71 -6.39
N GLN A 54 -11.93 -8.67 -6.72
CA GLN A 54 -11.10 -9.39 -5.73
C GLN A 54 -10.14 -8.46 -5.00
N GLY A 55 -9.55 -7.48 -5.70
CA GLY A 55 -8.68 -6.49 -5.11
C GLY A 55 -9.41 -5.54 -4.14
N ILE A 56 -10.64 -5.12 -4.49
CA ILE A 56 -11.48 -4.32 -3.60
C ILE A 56 -11.84 -5.11 -2.34
N GLU A 57 -12.27 -6.34 -2.49
CA GLU A 57 -12.62 -7.22 -1.36
C GLU A 57 -11.42 -7.44 -0.43
N LEU A 58 -10.24 -7.73 -0.98
CA LEU A 58 -9.01 -7.89 -0.21
C LEU A 58 -8.66 -6.62 0.59
N ALA A 59 -8.75 -5.44 -0.05
CA ALA A 59 -8.47 -4.17 0.61
C ALA A 59 -9.47 -3.88 1.75
N ARG A 60 -10.77 -4.18 1.53
CA ARG A 60 -11.81 -4.04 2.55
C ARG A 60 -11.60 -4.99 3.73
N ASP A 61 -11.31 -6.26 3.47
CA ASP A 61 -11.07 -7.27 4.50
C ASP A 61 -9.87 -6.88 5.38
N PHE A 62 -8.80 -6.40 4.75
CA PHE A 62 -7.62 -5.90 5.46
C PHE A 62 -7.95 -4.66 6.30
N ALA A 63 -8.62 -3.66 5.74
CA ALA A 63 -9.01 -2.44 6.45
C ALA A 63 -9.94 -2.76 7.63
N GLN A 64 -10.87 -3.69 7.46
CA GLN A 64 -11.76 -4.14 8.51
C GLN A 64 -11.00 -4.82 9.65
N SER A 65 -10.08 -5.73 9.34
CA SER A 65 -9.36 -6.51 10.34
C SER A 65 -8.29 -5.71 11.08
N GLU A 66 -7.56 -4.83 10.39
CA GLU A 66 -6.39 -4.17 10.95
C GLU A 66 -6.66 -2.75 11.46
N PHE A 67 -7.69 -2.07 10.97
CA PHE A 67 -8.00 -0.70 11.35
C PHE A 67 -9.34 -0.59 12.06
N VAL A 68 -10.43 -0.99 11.42
CA VAL A 68 -11.79 -0.79 11.94
C VAL A 68 -12.03 -1.60 13.20
N SER A 69 -11.59 -2.86 13.25
CA SER A 69 -11.70 -3.70 14.45
C SER A 69 -10.92 -3.18 15.67
N ARG A 70 -9.95 -2.29 15.42
CA ARG A 70 -9.16 -1.62 16.47
C ARG A 70 -9.72 -0.26 16.88
N GLY A 71 -10.86 0.14 16.31
CA GLY A 71 -11.56 1.37 16.65
C GLY A 71 -11.23 2.58 15.79
N MET A 72 -10.47 2.41 14.70
CA MET A 72 -10.22 3.49 13.73
C MET A 72 -11.35 3.56 12.73
N ILE A 73 -11.79 4.77 12.36
CA ILE A 73 -12.58 4.95 11.14
C ILE A 73 -11.61 4.94 9.97
N ALA A 74 -11.94 4.16 8.94
CA ALA A 74 -11.12 4.03 7.75
C ALA A 74 -11.86 4.61 6.53
N ASP A 75 -11.26 5.64 5.92
CA ASP A 75 -11.69 6.18 4.62
C ASP A 75 -10.88 5.47 3.54
N LEU A 76 -11.46 4.41 2.97
CA LEU A 76 -10.84 3.53 1.98
C LEU A 76 -11.14 4.02 0.57
N ASN A 77 -10.07 4.18 -0.24
CA ASN A 77 -10.16 4.52 -1.65
C ASN A 77 -9.27 3.57 -2.45
N VAL A 78 -9.86 2.79 -3.34
CA VAL A 78 -9.15 1.85 -4.22
C VAL A 78 -8.98 2.47 -5.59
N HIS A 79 -7.75 2.48 -6.08
CA HIS A 79 -7.37 2.98 -7.39
C HIS A 79 -6.97 1.82 -8.30
N TRP A 80 -7.38 1.91 -9.57
CA TRP A 80 -7.02 0.95 -10.61
C TRP A 80 -6.45 1.69 -11.81
N ASP A 81 -5.19 2.09 -11.67
CA ASP A 81 -4.49 2.87 -12.69
C ASP A 81 -3.77 1.96 -13.67
N ILE A 82 -3.65 2.41 -14.91
CA ILE A 82 -2.83 1.76 -15.92
C ILE A 82 -1.52 2.53 -16.04
N GLY A 83 -0.41 1.85 -15.85
CA GLY A 83 0.92 2.42 -15.98
C GLY A 83 1.29 2.75 -17.44
N ALA A 84 2.40 3.45 -17.64
CA ALA A 84 2.93 3.75 -18.97
C ALA A 84 3.33 2.50 -19.75
N ASP A 85 3.58 1.39 -19.06
CA ASP A 85 3.84 0.05 -19.56
C ASP A 85 2.57 -0.71 -20.02
N GLY A 86 1.38 -0.09 -19.88
CA GLY A 86 0.09 -0.68 -20.18
C GLY A 86 -0.40 -1.67 -19.12
N MET A 87 0.33 -1.86 -18.02
CA MET A 87 -0.04 -2.80 -16.97
C MET A 87 -0.82 -2.10 -15.85
N ALA A 88 -1.74 -2.83 -15.23
CA ALA A 88 -2.47 -2.34 -14.08
C ALA A 88 -1.53 -2.14 -12.88
N LYS A 89 -1.72 -1.03 -12.17
CA LYS A 89 -1.05 -0.66 -10.91
C LYS A 89 -2.09 -0.41 -9.82
N PRO A 90 -2.83 -1.45 -9.42
CA PRO A 90 -3.86 -1.30 -8.41
C PRO A 90 -3.25 -1.03 -7.04
N HIS A 91 -3.86 -0.11 -6.30
CA HIS A 91 -3.43 0.26 -4.97
C HIS A 91 -4.59 0.86 -4.17
N ALA A 92 -4.46 0.85 -2.86
CA ALA A 92 -5.42 1.45 -1.96
C ALA A 92 -4.77 2.55 -1.13
N HIS A 93 -5.51 3.64 -0.95
CA HIS A 93 -5.26 4.69 0.02
C HIS A 93 -6.28 4.58 1.13
N VAL A 94 -5.83 4.53 2.36
CA VAL A 94 -6.69 4.49 3.55
C VAL A 94 -6.29 5.63 4.48
N MET A 95 -7.20 6.60 4.65
CA MET A 95 -7.05 7.61 5.68
C MET A 95 -7.70 7.13 6.98
N LEU A 96 -6.93 7.15 8.06
CA LEU A 96 -7.31 6.63 9.37
C LEU A 96 -7.47 7.77 10.37
N THR A 97 -8.51 7.70 11.19
CA THR A 97 -8.66 8.60 12.34
C THR A 97 -7.67 8.25 13.45
N MET A 98 -7.32 9.25 14.26
CA MET A 98 -6.29 9.14 15.30
C MET A 98 -6.86 9.16 16.72
N ARG A 99 -8.18 9.18 16.85
CA ARG A 99 -8.90 9.25 18.12
C ARG A 99 -9.84 8.08 18.30
N GLU A 100 -10.05 7.69 19.53
CA GLU A 100 -11.18 6.84 19.89
C GLU A 100 -12.48 7.46 19.38
N VAL A 101 -13.40 6.63 18.95
CA VAL A 101 -14.73 7.03 18.53
C VAL A 101 -15.77 6.18 19.26
N GLY A 102 -16.84 6.80 19.68
CA GLY A 102 -17.97 6.16 20.35
C GLY A 102 -19.27 6.87 19.99
N GLU A 103 -20.38 6.52 20.64
CA GLU A 103 -21.71 7.06 20.37
C GLU A 103 -21.78 8.59 20.48
N ASP A 104 -20.96 9.19 21.36
CA ASP A 104 -20.87 10.64 21.57
C ASP A 104 -19.85 11.35 20.65
N GLY A 105 -19.25 10.64 19.67
CA GLY A 105 -18.25 11.16 18.77
C GLY A 105 -16.81 10.87 19.19
N PHE A 106 -15.87 11.78 18.86
CA PHE A 106 -14.44 11.59 19.09
C PHE A 106 -14.01 11.84 20.53
N GLY A 107 -13.30 10.86 21.09
CA GLY A 107 -12.71 10.88 22.42
C GLY A 107 -11.20 11.21 22.42
N ALA A 108 -10.43 10.50 23.22
CA ALA A 108 -9.01 10.70 23.41
C ALA A 108 -8.20 10.29 22.15
N LYS A 109 -7.06 10.96 21.93
CA LYS A 109 -6.12 10.60 20.88
C LYS A 109 -5.35 9.34 21.27
N VAL A 110 -5.33 8.33 20.39
CA VAL A 110 -4.65 7.05 20.62
C VAL A 110 -3.25 7.11 20.01
N ARG A 111 -2.28 7.46 20.83
CA ARG A 111 -0.89 7.66 20.39
C ARG A 111 -0.21 6.39 19.89
N ASP A 112 -0.64 5.23 20.38
CA ASP A 112 -0.07 3.93 20.01
C ASP A 112 -0.31 3.59 18.55
N TRP A 113 -1.39 4.08 17.95
CA TRP A 113 -1.65 3.91 16.52
C TRP A 113 -0.62 4.61 15.61
N ASN A 114 0.14 5.57 16.15
CA ASN A 114 1.13 6.34 15.41
C ASN A 114 2.58 5.90 15.66
N ARG A 115 2.79 4.77 16.30
CA ARG A 115 4.14 4.21 16.53
C ARG A 115 4.73 3.63 15.25
N THR A 116 6.05 3.69 15.14
CA THR A 116 6.79 3.13 13.99
C THR A 116 6.59 1.63 13.86
N GLU A 117 6.50 0.90 14.98
CA GLU A 117 6.28 -0.54 15.03
C GLU A 117 4.95 -0.95 14.37
N MET A 118 3.95 -0.06 14.36
CA MET A 118 2.68 -0.31 13.66
C MET A 118 2.86 -0.39 12.15
N VAL A 119 3.83 0.32 11.57
CA VAL A 119 4.10 0.26 10.13
C VAL A 119 4.62 -1.12 9.76
N GLU A 120 5.57 -1.67 10.52
CA GLU A 120 6.10 -3.01 10.29
C GLU A 120 5.01 -4.08 10.50
N HIS A 121 4.22 -3.95 11.56
CA HIS A 121 3.09 -4.83 11.81
C HIS A 121 2.11 -4.84 10.61
N TRP A 122 1.71 -3.67 10.10
CA TRP A 122 0.77 -3.60 8.96
C TRP A 122 1.37 -4.13 7.66
N ARG A 123 2.68 -3.96 7.42
CA ARG A 123 3.37 -4.56 6.27
C ARG A 123 3.33 -6.09 6.32
N GLU A 124 3.65 -6.66 7.48
CA GLU A 124 3.59 -8.11 7.69
C GLU A 124 2.15 -8.62 7.51
N ARG A 125 1.18 -7.99 8.18
CA ARG A 125 -0.24 -8.37 8.07
C ARG A 125 -0.77 -8.24 6.65
N TRP A 126 -0.36 -7.22 5.89
CA TRP A 126 -0.74 -7.09 4.49
C TRP A 126 -0.19 -8.23 3.65
N ALA A 127 1.08 -8.59 3.83
CA ALA A 127 1.67 -9.72 3.13
C ALA A 127 0.93 -11.04 3.43
N GLU A 128 0.55 -11.27 4.69
CA GLU A 128 -0.23 -12.46 5.08
C GLU A 128 -1.61 -12.48 4.42
N HIS A 129 -2.36 -11.37 4.44
CA HIS A 129 -3.68 -11.26 3.79
C HIS A 129 -3.60 -11.50 2.28
N VAL A 130 -2.63 -10.88 1.62
CA VAL A 130 -2.39 -11.07 0.19
C VAL A 130 -2.08 -12.53 -0.11
N ASN A 131 -1.10 -13.11 0.58
CA ASN A 131 -0.64 -14.47 0.31
C ASN A 131 -1.73 -15.52 0.59
N GLN A 132 -2.53 -15.31 1.62
CA GLN A 132 -3.69 -16.15 1.90
C GLN A 132 -4.70 -16.07 0.75
N ARG A 133 -5.08 -14.86 0.31
CA ARG A 133 -6.05 -14.66 -0.78
C ARG A 133 -5.55 -15.24 -2.10
N LEU A 134 -4.26 -15.07 -2.43
CA LEU A 134 -3.67 -15.65 -3.63
C LEU A 134 -3.71 -17.18 -3.59
N ALA A 135 -3.44 -17.78 -2.42
CA ALA A 135 -3.53 -19.23 -2.22
C ALA A 135 -4.97 -19.75 -2.35
N GLU A 136 -5.96 -19.06 -1.79
CA GLU A 136 -7.38 -19.41 -1.91
C GLU A 136 -7.88 -19.37 -3.36
N LEU A 137 -7.24 -18.58 -4.21
CA LEU A 137 -7.56 -18.44 -5.64
C LEU A 137 -6.67 -19.30 -6.55
N ASP A 138 -5.84 -20.19 -6.00
CA ASP A 138 -4.86 -21.00 -6.73
C ASP A 138 -3.89 -20.18 -7.60
N ILE A 139 -3.53 -18.97 -7.13
CA ILE A 139 -2.54 -18.11 -7.76
C ILE A 139 -1.19 -18.30 -7.08
N ASP A 140 -0.16 -18.67 -7.85
CA ASP A 140 1.18 -18.99 -7.31
C ASP A 140 2.00 -17.77 -6.86
N ALA A 141 1.61 -16.55 -7.28
CA ALA A 141 2.29 -15.32 -6.86
C ALA A 141 2.25 -15.17 -5.33
N ARG A 142 3.34 -14.65 -4.76
CA ARG A 142 3.44 -14.31 -3.32
C ARG A 142 4.20 -13.00 -3.17
N ILE A 143 3.90 -12.27 -2.09
CA ILE A 143 4.63 -11.07 -1.69
C ILE A 143 5.38 -11.30 -0.37
N ASP A 144 6.45 -10.56 -0.17
CA ASP A 144 7.24 -10.56 1.06
C ASP A 144 7.36 -9.10 1.55
N HIS A 145 7.05 -8.85 2.82
CA HIS A 145 7.10 -7.52 3.43
C HIS A 145 8.52 -7.09 3.81
N ARG A 146 9.45 -8.06 3.90
CA ARG A 146 10.83 -7.80 4.30
C ARG A 146 11.60 -7.08 3.20
N SER A 147 12.61 -6.33 3.58
CA SER A 147 13.55 -5.75 2.62
C SER A 147 14.30 -6.83 1.82
N LEU A 148 14.84 -6.49 0.66
CA LEU A 148 15.63 -7.42 -0.16
C LEU A 148 16.83 -7.99 0.65
N ALA A 149 17.48 -7.16 1.46
CA ALA A 149 18.59 -7.59 2.31
C ALA A 149 18.16 -8.62 3.37
N GLU A 150 17.00 -8.43 4.01
CA GLU A 150 16.44 -9.39 4.98
C GLU A 150 16.00 -10.70 4.32
N GLN A 151 15.63 -10.65 3.04
CA GLN A 151 15.35 -11.84 2.24
C GLN A 151 16.63 -12.55 1.76
N GLY A 152 17.81 -11.99 2.02
CA GLY A 152 19.09 -12.50 1.54
C GLY A 152 19.34 -12.24 0.05
N ILE A 153 18.62 -11.30 -0.54
CA ILE A 153 18.74 -10.90 -1.94
C ILE A 153 19.67 -9.69 -2.02
N ASP A 154 20.86 -9.87 -2.63
CA ASP A 154 21.87 -8.82 -2.77
C ASP A 154 21.60 -7.92 -3.98
N LEU A 155 20.42 -7.29 -3.99
CA LEU A 155 20.02 -6.28 -4.94
C LEU A 155 19.67 -4.98 -4.21
N VAL A 156 19.98 -3.85 -4.85
CA VAL A 156 19.59 -2.53 -4.33
C VAL A 156 18.15 -2.24 -4.70
N ALA A 157 17.33 -1.88 -3.71
CA ALA A 157 15.96 -1.47 -3.95
C ALA A 157 15.91 -0.22 -4.85
N GLN A 158 15.10 -0.27 -5.90
CA GLN A 158 14.90 0.90 -6.77
C GLN A 158 14.08 1.97 -6.05
N THR A 159 14.50 3.22 -6.20
CA THR A 159 13.74 4.37 -5.71
C THR A 159 12.59 4.68 -6.66
N GLN A 160 11.43 5.03 -6.12
CA GLN A 160 10.31 5.47 -6.94
C GLN A 160 10.61 6.84 -7.57
N VAL A 161 10.48 6.92 -8.89
CA VAL A 161 10.61 8.18 -9.65
C VAL A 161 9.23 8.79 -9.80
N GLY A 162 8.99 9.93 -9.16
CA GLY A 162 7.70 10.62 -9.21
C GLY A 162 7.44 11.33 -10.55
N ALA A 163 6.17 11.65 -10.83
CA ALA A 163 5.74 12.33 -12.05
C ALA A 163 6.49 13.66 -12.34
N PRO A 164 6.84 14.50 -11.34
CA PRO A 164 7.65 15.70 -11.57
C PRO A 164 9.03 15.39 -12.17
N ALA A 165 9.74 14.37 -11.65
CA ALA A 165 11.05 14.00 -12.14
C ALA A 165 11.00 13.45 -13.59
N HIS A 166 9.97 12.65 -13.91
CA HIS A 166 9.73 12.19 -15.28
C HIS A 166 9.39 13.33 -16.25
N ARG A 167 8.74 14.40 -15.77
CA ARG A 167 8.48 15.59 -16.59
C ARG A 167 9.78 16.32 -16.88
N MET A 168 10.60 16.56 -15.87
CA MET A 168 11.91 17.22 -16.02
C MET A 168 12.83 16.45 -16.98
N ASP A 169 12.88 15.11 -16.89
CA ASP A 169 13.66 14.26 -17.79
C ASP A 169 13.19 14.41 -19.26
N ARG A 170 11.88 14.49 -19.51
CA ARG A 170 11.32 14.71 -20.85
C ARG A 170 11.64 16.11 -21.42
N GLU A 171 11.84 17.08 -20.54
CA GLU A 171 12.24 18.46 -20.88
C GLU A 171 13.77 18.61 -21.03
N GLY A 172 14.52 17.51 -20.91
CA GLY A 172 15.98 17.51 -21.02
C GLY A 172 16.71 18.02 -19.78
N LEU A 173 16.00 18.15 -18.66
CA LEU A 173 16.57 18.43 -17.35
C LEU A 173 16.84 17.07 -16.69
N GLU A 174 18.11 16.77 -16.42
CA GLU A 174 18.52 15.50 -15.80
C GLU A 174 18.35 15.58 -14.26
N PRO A 175 17.19 15.13 -13.70
CA PRO A 175 17.02 15.14 -12.26
C PRO A 175 17.83 13.99 -11.62
N ASP A 176 18.58 14.29 -10.56
CA ASP A 176 19.43 13.36 -9.80
C ASP A 176 18.73 12.03 -9.48
N ARG A 177 17.43 12.06 -9.23
CA ARG A 177 16.62 10.85 -8.95
C ARG A 177 16.51 9.89 -10.13
N ILE A 178 16.46 10.38 -11.35
CA ILE A 178 16.40 9.54 -12.55
C ILE A 178 17.77 8.96 -12.85
N GLU A 179 18.82 9.73 -12.66
CA GLU A 179 20.18 9.24 -12.81
C GLU A 179 20.48 8.12 -11.81
N LEU A 180 20.18 8.36 -10.52
CA LEU A 180 20.31 7.34 -9.48
C LEU A 180 19.47 6.08 -9.79
N HIS A 181 18.25 6.24 -10.28
CA HIS A 181 17.40 5.11 -10.67
C HIS A 181 18.02 4.30 -11.82
N ARG A 182 18.61 4.97 -12.82
CA ARG A 182 19.31 4.32 -13.93
C ARG A 182 20.61 3.62 -13.48
N GLU A 183 21.34 4.21 -12.53
CA GLU A 183 22.55 3.61 -11.94
C GLU A 183 22.22 2.33 -11.16
N ILE A 184 21.19 2.38 -10.29
CA ILE A 184 20.71 1.22 -9.55
C ILE A 184 20.24 0.12 -10.51
N ALA A 185 19.51 0.48 -11.56
CA ALA A 185 19.02 -0.48 -12.56
C ALA A 185 20.18 -1.18 -13.29
N ARG A 186 21.24 -0.44 -13.67
CA ARG A 186 22.44 -1.00 -14.29
C ARG A 186 23.18 -1.91 -13.33
N ALA A 187 23.46 -1.45 -12.10
CA ALA A 187 24.18 -2.23 -11.10
C ALA A 187 23.45 -3.55 -10.77
N ASN A 188 22.13 -3.50 -10.60
CA ASN A 188 21.30 -4.69 -10.39
C ASN A 188 21.33 -5.62 -11.63
N GLY A 189 21.26 -5.04 -12.83
CA GLY A 189 21.35 -5.80 -14.09
C GLY A 189 22.69 -6.53 -14.22
N ASP A 190 23.80 -5.86 -13.97
CA ASP A 190 25.15 -6.44 -14.01
C ASP A 190 25.31 -7.54 -12.96
N TRP A 191 24.75 -7.32 -11.77
CA TRP A 191 24.78 -8.30 -10.69
C TRP A 191 23.96 -9.55 -11.06
N ILE A 192 22.76 -9.40 -11.63
CA ILE A 192 21.89 -10.52 -12.08
C ILE A 192 22.58 -11.31 -13.20
N ILE A 193 23.26 -10.64 -14.13
CA ILE A 193 24.03 -11.29 -15.20
C ILE A 193 25.17 -12.14 -14.64
N ALA A 194 25.82 -11.65 -13.59
CA ALA A 194 26.89 -12.39 -12.90
C ALA A 194 26.38 -13.55 -12.02
N HIS A 195 25.09 -13.52 -11.62
CA HIS A 195 24.46 -14.50 -10.73
C HIS A 195 23.12 -15.00 -11.31
N PRO A 196 23.15 -15.70 -12.45
CA PRO A 196 21.92 -16.09 -13.16
C PRO A 196 21.04 -17.07 -12.38
N GLU A 197 21.61 -17.83 -11.45
CA GLU A 197 20.87 -18.73 -10.56
C GLU A 197 19.88 -18.00 -9.67
N ILE A 198 20.18 -16.77 -9.24
CA ILE A 198 19.28 -15.97 -8.39
C ILE A 198 18.12 -15.42 -9.22
N ALA A 199 18.38 -14.98 -10.44
CA ALA A 199 17.34 -14.56 -11.37
C ALA A 199 16.40 -15.72 -11.71
N LEU A 200 16.94 -16.91 -11.94
CA LEU A 200 16.17 -18.13 -12.17
C LEU A 200 15.29 -18.47 -10.96
N ASP A 201 15.83 -18.45 -9.75
CA ASP A 201 15.06 -18.72 -8.53
C ASP A 201 13.93 -17.69 -8.31
N ALA A 202 14.18 -16.40 -8.54
CA ALA A 202 13.17 -15.35 -8.45
C ALA A 202 12.07 -15.53 -9.51
N ILE A 203 12.41 -15.87 -10.75
CA ILE A 203 11.47 -16.11 -11.84
C ILE A 203 10.66 -17.40 -11.58
N THR A 204 11.30 -18.46 -11.12
CA THR A 204 10.62 -19.74 -10.85
C THR A 204 9.71 -19.68 -9.64
N LYS A 205 10.01 -18.86 -8.64
CA LYS A 205 9.09 -18.60 -7.51
C LYS A 205 7.86 -17.80 -7.92
N GLN A 206 7.94 -17.01 -9.00
CA GLN A 206 6.85 -16.20 -9.52
C GLN A 206 6.04 -16.88 -10.64
N GLN A 207 6.55 -17.98 -11.24
CA GLN A 207 5.91 -18.68 -12.34
C GLN A 207 5.98 -20.19 -12.12
N ALA A 208 4.83 -20.82 -11.89
CA ALA A 208 4.73 -22.27 -11.67
C ALA A 208 5.03 -23.15 -12.90
N THR A 209 5.14 -22.56 -14.11
CA THR A 209 5.38 -23.35 -15.35
C THR A 209 6.33 -22.64 -16.31
N PHE A 210 7.41 -23.37 -16.71
CA PHE A 210 8.21 -23.07 -17.88
C PHE A 210 7.57 -23.70 -19.11
N THR A 211 7.15 -22.90 -20.09
CA THR A 211 6.95 -23.38 -21.46
C THR A 211 8.16 -22.98 -22.30
N ASN A 212 8.98 -23.96 -22.68
CA ASN A 212 9.92 -23.77 -23.79
C ASN A 212 9.11 -23.50 -25.08
N ARG A 213 9.27 -22.31 -25.62
CA ARG A 213 8.93 -21.99 -26.99
C ARG A 213 10.20 -21.72 -27.77
#